data_cfe7b59352fa7ca60b910f77141e0bd3
#
_entry.id   cfe7b59352fa7ca60b910f77141e0bd3
#
_cell.length_a   1.000
_cell.length_b   1.000
_cell.length_c   1.000
_cell.angle_alpha   90.00
_cell.angle_beta   90.00
_cell.angle_gamma   90.00
#
_symmetry.space_group_name_H-M   'P 1'
#
loop_
_entity.id
_entity.type
_entity.pdbx_description
1 polymer ?
#
loop_
_entity_poly.entity_id
_entity_poly.type
_entity_poly.pdbx_seq_one_letter_code
_entity_poly.pdbx_strand_id
1 'polypeptide(L)'
;MNLKKTTKIYIAGHRGMVGSAVWRALESKGYSNLIGKTSAELDLRNQQAVTDFYKNEQPEIVIDAAAKVGGIQANNCYRADFLYDNLMISTNIIHASHKNNVTKLLFLGSSCIYPKMAPQPLKEEYFKSIFVHNPLSLSVIYCISGQL
;
A
#
# COMPACT_ATOMS: atom_id res chain seq x y z
N MET A 1 -6.83 0.57 21.03
CA MET A 1 -5.36 0.54 21.24
C MET A 1 -4.88 1.98 21.31
N ASN A 2 -4.42 2.44 22.48
CA ASN A 2 -3.85 3.80 22.58
C ASN A 2 -2.38 3.75 22.15
N LEU A 3 -2.09 4.26 20.96
CA LEU A 3 -0.72 4.35 20.46
C LEU A 3 0.05 5.43 21.20
N LYS A 4 1.28 5.12 21.64
CA LYS A 4 2.19 6.11 22.20
C LYS A 4 2.60 7.11 21.12
N LYS A 5 2.79 8.37 21.48
CA LYS A 5 3.24 9.41 20.53
C LYS A 5 4.66 9.18 20.00
N THR A 6 5.43 8.37 20.69
CA THR A 6 6.79 7.93 20.31
C THR A 6 6.82 6.64 19.50
N THR A 7 5.67 6.01 19.23
CA THR A 7 5.59 4.80 18.39
C THR A 7 6.23 5.05 17.04
N LYS A 8 7.10 4.14 16.61
CA LYS A 8 7.81 4.24 15.34
C LYS A 8 6.88 3.83 14.19
N ILE A 9 6.52 4.79 13.33
CA ILE A 9 5.57 4.62 12.23
C ILE A 9 6.28 4.82 10.90
N TYR A 10 6.35 3.79 10.08
CA TYR A 10 6.83 3.89 8.71
C TYR A 10 5.67 4.16 7.75
N ILE A 11 5.82 5.19 6.90
CA ILE A 11 4.83 5.56 5.89
C ILE A 11 5.48 5.39 4.53
N ALA A 12 5.22 4.23 3.90
CA ALA A 12 5.62 4.00 2.52
C ALA A 12 4.82 4.93 1.59
N GLY A 13 5.51 5.57 0.65
CA GLY A 13 4.88 6.56 -0.22
C GLY A 13 4.55 7.91 0.46
N HIS A 14 5.28 8.27 1.52
CA HIS A 14 5.06 9.48 2.33
C HIS A 14 5.04 10.82 1.55
N ARG A 15 5.62 10.87 0.33
CA ARG A 15 5.58 12.05 -0.55
C ARG A 15 4.42 12.07 -1.53
N GLY A 16 3.68 10.95 -1.67
CA GLY A 16 2.48 10.88 -2.48
C GLY A 16 1.31 11.66 -1.86
N MET A 17 0.23 11.82 -2.63
CA MET A 17 -0.95 12.57 -2.20
C MET A 17 -1.50 12.06 -0.85
N VAL A 18 -1.75 10.77 -0.73
CA VAL A 18 -2.29 10.16 0.49
C VAL A 18 -1.24 10.09 1.59
N GLY A 19 -0.03 9.61 1.28
CA GLY A 19 1.04 9.45 2.26
C GLY A 19 1.43 10.78 2.93
N SER A 20 1.49 11.88 2.17
CA SER A 20 1.78 13.20 2.73
C SER A 20 0.66 13.76 3.60
N ALA A 21 -0.60 13.47 3.26
CA ALA A 21 -1.74 13.85 4.09
C ALA A 21 -1.75 13.07 5.42
N VAL A 22 -1.46 11.77 5.36
CA VAL A 22 -1.31 10.92 6.56
C VAL A 22 -0.17 11.42 7.44
N TRP A 23 0.97 11.76 6.84
CA TRP A 23 2.13 12.31 7.55
C TRP A 23 1.74 13.55 8.35
N ARG A 24 1.20 14.57 7.68
CA ARG A 24 0.75 15.82 8.33
C ARG A 24 -0.29 15.57 9.42
N ALA A 25 -1.24 14.65 9.18
CA ALA A 25 -2.25 14.31 10.19
C ALA A 25 -1.66 13.66 11.44
N LEU A 26 -0.63 12.83 11.30
CA LEU A 26 0.05 12.22 12.43
C LEU A 26 0.89 13.25 13.18
N GLU A 27 1.63 14.11 12.49
CA GLU A 27 2.38 15.21 13.12
C GLU A 27 1.45 16.16 13.91
N SER A 28 0.33 16.57 13.33
CA SER A 28 -0.64 17.44 14.02
C SER A 28 -1.25 16.79 15.27
N LYS A 29 -1.28 15.47 15.31
CA LYS A 29 -1.69 14.69 16.49
C LYS A 29 -0.55 14.43 17.48
N GLY A 30 0.65 14.95 17.22
CA GLY A 30 1.81 14.87 18.12
C GLY A 30 2.60 13.55 18.03
N TYR A 31 2.46 12.78 16.97
CA TYR A 31 3.36 11.64 16.70
C TYR A 31 4.69 12.17 16.17
N SER A 32 5.78 11.84 16.85
CA SER A 32 7.11 12.41 16.58
C SER A 32 8.08 11.44 15.91
N ASN A 33 7.78 10.15 15.89
CA ASN A 33 8.69 9.13 15.37
C ASN A 33 8.17 8.57 14.03
N LEU A 34 8.10 9.44 13.02
CA LEU A 34 7.65 9.09 11.67
C LEU A 34 8.84 8.84 10.77
N ILE A 35 8.79 7.75 10.00
CA ILE A 35 9.80 7.37 9.03
C ILE A 35 9.20 7.40 7.63
N GLY A 36 9.92 8.00 6.69
CA GLY A 36 9.62 7.98 5.27
C GLY A 36 10.91 7.84 4.47
N LYS A 37 10.89 7.05 3.41
CA LYS A 37 11.97 6.90 2.44
C LYS A 37 11.46 7.19 1.04
N THR A 38 12.25 7.90 0.27
CA THR A 38 11.98 8.10 -1.15
C THR A 38 12.36 6.85 -1.94
N SER A 39 11.88 6.72 -3.17
CA SER A 39 12.27 5.61 -4.06
C SER A 39 13.76 5.57 -4.39
N ALA A 40 14.45 6.71 -4.31
CA ALA A 40 15.91 6.78 -4.46
C ALA A 40 16.67 6.26 -3.24
N GLU A 41 16.09 6.40 -2.04
CA GLU A 41 16.67 5.92 -0.78
C GLU A 41 16.31 4.46 -0.49
N LEU A 42 15.12 4.03 -0.89
CA LEU A 42 14.60 2.68 -0.70
C LEU A 42 13.69 2.30 -1.86
N ASP A 43 14.23 1.49 -2.78
CA ASP A 43 13.41 0.87 -3.82
C ASP A 43 12.62 -0.30 -3.22
N LEU A 44 11.31 -0.10 -3.05
CA LEU A 44 10.42 -1.08 -2.46
C LEU A 44 10.26 -2.37 -3.30
N ARG A 45 10.70 -2.36 -4.56
CA ARG A 45 10.73 -3.55 -5.42
C ARG A 45 11.92 -4.45 -5.10
N ASN A 46 12.95 -3.88 -4.47
CA ASN A 46 14.13 -4.64 -4.06
C ASN A 46 13.89 -5.29 -2.70
N GLN A 47 13.61 -6.60 -2.72
CA GLN A 47 13.32 -7.39 -1.52
C GLN A 47 14.42 -7.30 -0.46
N GLN A 48 15.70 -7.35 -0.88
CA GLN A 48 16.82 -7.30 0.07
C GLN A 48 16.89 -5.93 0.75
N ALA A 49 16.79 -4.85 -0.02
CA ALA A 49 16.81 -3.49 0.52
C ALA A 49 15.66 -3.26 1.52
N VAL A 50 14.46 -3.75 1.21
CA VAL A 50 13.31 -3.67 2.12
C VAL A 50 13.56 -4.50 3.38
N THR A 51 14.10 -5.71 3.26
CA THR A 51 14.42 -6.57 4.40
C THR A 51 15.43 -5.89 5.33
N ASP A 52 16.49 -5.32 4.78
CA ASP A 52 17.53 -4.64 5.56
C ASP A 52 17.02 -3.36 6.22
N PHE A 53 16.19 -2.60 5.52
CA PHE A 53 15.50 -1.43 6.08
C PHE A 53 14.64 -1.80 7.31
N TYR A 54 13.81 -2.85 7.20
CA TYR A 54 12.97 -3.27 8.33
C TYR A 54 13.77 -3.80 9.50
N LYS A 55 14.87 -4.51 9.26
CA LYS A 55 15.77 -4.98 10.33
C LYS A 55 16.44 -3.83 11.07
N ASN A 56 16.85 -2.79 10.34
CA ASN A 56 17.54 -1.64 10.91
C ASN A 56 16.60 -0.69 11.62
N GLU A 57 15.47 -0.36 10.99
CA GLU A 57 14.53 0.63 11.50
C GLU A 57 13.53 0.04 12.49
N GLN A 58 13.17 -1.21 12.37
CA GLN A 58 12.20 -1.90 13.23
C GLN A 58 10.90 -1.10 13.44
N PRO A 59 10.15 -0.76 12.40
CA PRO A 59 8.92 -0.01 12.55
C PRO A 59 7.88 -0.83 13.31
N GLU A 60 7.19 -0.20 14.27
CA GLU A 60 6.10 -0.83 15.02
C GLU A 60 4.79 -0.83 14.25
N ILE A 61 4.59 0.23 13.45
CA ILE A 61 3.41 0.41 12.58
C ILE A 61 3.89 0.74 11.18
N VAL A 62 3.21 0.18 10.21
CA VAL A 62 3.46 0.45 8.79
C VAL A 62 2.16 0.93 8.13
N ILE A 63 2.24 2.01 7.38
CA ILE A 63 1.17 2.51 6.53
C ILE A 63 1.67 2.46 5.10
N ASP A 64 1.07 1.57 4.30
CA ASP A 64 1.44 1.42 2.90
C ASP A 64 0.50 2.25 2.01
N ALA A 65 1.03 3.40 1.58
CA ALA A 65 0.45 4.29 0.58
C ALA A 65 1.34 4.36 -0.68
N ALA A 66 2.28 3.42 -0.82
CA ALA A 66 3.18 3.36 -1.95
C ALA A 66 2.58 2.52 -3.07
N ALA A 67 2.53 3.09 -4.25
CA ALA A 67 2.18 2.38 -5.47
C ALA A 67 2.80 3.10 -6.68
N LYS A 68 3.09 2.34 -7.75
CA LYS A 68 3.31 2.92 -9.07
C LYS A 68 1.94 3.23 -9.67
N VAL A 69 1.66 4.51 -9.86
CA VAL A 69 0.40 4.99 -10.41
C VAL A 69 0.63 5.77 -11.71
N GLY A 70 -0.37 5.80 -12.58
CA GLY A 70 -0.32 6.54 -13.83
C GLY A 70 -1.72 6.82 -14.37
N GLY A 71 -1.80 7.66 -15.42
CA GLY A 71 -3.06 7.91 -16.11
C GLY A 71 -3.52 6.69 -16.93
N ILE A 72 -4.77 6.71 -17.40
CA ILE A 72 -5.42 5.62 -18.15
C ILE A 72 -4.55 5.16 -19.33
N GLN A 73 -3.96 6.08 -20.08
CA GLN A 73 -3.14 5.75 -21.24
C GLN A 73 -1.86 5.00 -20.84
N ALA A 74 -1.13 5.49 -19.83
CA ALA A 74 0.09 4.84 -19.35
C ALA A 74 -0.20 3.40 -18.89
N ASN A 75 -1.29 3.23 -18.18
CA ASN A 75 -1.73 1.93 -17.70
C ASN A 75 -2.11 0.96 -18.83
N ASN A 76 -2.73 1.45 -19.88
CA ASN A 76 -3.02 0.64 -21.06
C ASN A 76 -1.77 0.25 -21.85
N CYS A 77 -0.75 1.12 -21.88
CA CYS A 77 0.50 0.85 -22.61
C CYS A 77 1.47 -0.06 -21.83
N TYR A 78 1.56 0.11 -20.51
CA TYR A 78 2.57 -0.54 -19.66
C TYR A 78 1.97 -1.46 -18.60
N ARG A 79 0.94 -2.23 -18.96
CA ARG A 79 0.17 -3.08 -18.04
C ARG A 79 1.04 -4.02 -17.21
N ALA A 80 1.98 -4.70 -17.88
CA ALA A 80 2.86 -5.66 -17.22
C ALA A 80 3.80 -4.99 -16.22
N ASP A 81 4.36 -3.83 -16.56
CA ASP A 81 5.26 -3.08 -15.69
C ASP A 81 4.55 -2.55 -14.45
N PHE A 82 3.32 -2.01 -14.63
CA PHE A 82 2.51 -1.54 -13.49
C PHE A 82 2.14 -2.69 -12.55
N LEU A 83 1.72 -3.82 -13.14
CA LEU A 83 1.39 -5.01 -12.35
C LEU A 83 2.61 -5.51 -11.59
N TYR A 84 3.73 -5.71 -12.28
CA TYR A 84 4.96 -6.21 -11.67
C TYR A 84 5.45 -5.30 -10.53
N ASP A 85 5.59 -4.01 -10.79
CA ASP A 85 6.10 -3.06 -9.80
C ASP A 85 5.20 -3.02 -8.56
N ASN A 86 3.88 -2.98 -8.73
CA ASN A 86 2.95 -2.92 -7.58
C ASN A 86 2.88 -4.25 -6.81
N LEU A 87 2.96 -5.39 -7.49
CA LEU A 87 3.07 -6.68 -6.82
C LEU A 87 4.34 -6.77 -5.97
N MET A 88 5.49 -6.36 -6.54
CA MET A 88 6.76 -6.37 -5.81
C MET A 88 6.73 -5.44 -4.59
N ILE A 89 6.23 -4.21 -4.74
CA ILE A 89 6.08 -3.26 -3.63
C ILE A 89 5.24 -3.87 -2.52
N SER A 90 4.02 -4.31 -2.85
CA SER A 90 3.06 -4.84 -1.87
C SER A 90 3.57 -6.10 -1.18
N THR A 91 4.08 -7.07 -1.95
CA THR A 91 4.55 -8.34 -1.38
C THR A 91 5.77 -8.15 -0.49
N ASN A 92 6.71 -7.29 -0.86
CA ASN A 92 7.89 -6.99 -0.05
C ASN A 92 7.52 -6.31 1.28
N ILE A 93 6.62 -5.32 1.25
CA ILE A 93 6.16 -4.63 2.46
C ILE A 93 5.41 -5.60 3.39
N ILE A 94 4.46 -6.37 2.86
CA ILE A 94 3.67 -7.32 3.67
C ILE A 94 4.58 -8.38 4.27
N HIS A 95 5.47 -8.98 3.46
CA HIS A 95 6.38 -10.02 3.93
C HIS A 95 7.36 -9.49 4.99
N ALA A 96 7.99 -8.33 4.74
CA ALA A 96 8.92 -7.72 5.69
C ALA A 96 8.21 -7.32 6.99
N SER A 97 6.98 -6.81 6.92
CA SER A 97 6.17 -6.49 8.10
C SER A 97 5.91 -7.74 8.95
N HIS A 98 5.54 -8.86 8.32
CA HIS A 98 5.33 -10.12 9.01
C HIS A 98 6.62 -10.64 9.66
N LYS A 99 7.73 -10.67 8.91
CA LYS A 99 9.03 -11.18 9.40
C LYS A 99 9.64 -10.36 10.54
N ASN A 100 9.33 -9.08 10.62
CA ASN A 100 9.86 -8.17 11.64
C ASN A 100 8.84 -7.86 12.75
N ASN A 101 7.77 -8.65 12.86
CA ASN A 101 6.75 -8.54 13.91
C ASN A 101 6.12 -7.13 14.01
N VAL A 102 5.87 -6.49 12.87
CA VAL A 102 5.13 -5.23 12.84
C VAL A 102 3.78 -5.43 13.51
N THR A 103 3.49 -4.59 14.51
CA THR A 103 2.27 -4.73 15.32
C THR A 103 1.01 -4.46 14.51
N LYS A 104 1.09 -3.50 13.56
CA LYS A 104 -0.04 -3.16 12.68
C LYS A 104 0.45 -2.71 11.32
N LEU A 105 -0.07 -3.36 10.28
CA LEU A 105 0.06 -2.93 8.89
C LEU A 105 -1.29 -2.39 8.41
N LEU A 106 -1.31 -1.14 7.94
CA LEU A 106 -2.42 -0.56 7.18
C LEU A 106 -2.04 -0.52 5.71
N PHE A 107 -2.63 -1.41 4.94
CA PHE A 107 -2.48 -1.45 3.49
C PHE A 107 -3.64 -0.67 2.83
N LEU A 108 -3.32 0.35 2.05
CA LEU A 108 -4.32 1.15 1.35
C LEU A 108 -4.65 0.49 0.01
N GLY A 109 -5.80 -0.16 -0.05
CA GLY A 109 -6.35 -0.73 -1.28
C GLY A 109 -7.06 0.29 -2.16
N SER A 110 -7.78 -0.20 -3.14
CA SER A 110 -8.56 0.62 -4.08
C SER A 110 -10.02 0.16 -4.13
N SER A 111 -10.95 1.09 -4.36
CA SER A 111 -12.35 0.76 -4.63
C SER A 111 -12.57 -0.05 -5.90
N CYS A 112 -11.57 -0.13 -6.77
CA CYS A 112 -11.60 -0.92 -8.00
C CYS A 112 -11.68 -2.43 -7.77
N ILE A 113 -11.51 -2.89 -6.52
CA ILE A 113 -11.75 -4.30 -6.14
C ILE A 113 -13.23 -4.68 -6.21
N TYR A 114 -14.13 -3.69 -6.24
CA TYR A 114 -15.56 -3.94 -6.36
C TYR A 114 -16.00 -4.07 -7.81
N PRO A 115 -17.03 -4.88 -8.09
CA PRO A 115 -17.61 -4.96 -9.44
C PRO A 115 -18.05 -3.58 -9.94
N LYS A 116 -17.83 -3.31 -11.24
CA LYS A 116 -18.25 -2.05 -11.87
C LYS A 116 -19.72 -1.72 -11.64
N MET A 117 -20.58 -2.75 -11.59
CA MET A 117 -22.03 -2.63 -11.41
C MET A 117 -22.48 -2.86 -9.96
N ALA A 118 -21.55 -2.78 -8.99
CA ALA A 118 -21.94 -2.92 -7.58
C ALA A 118 -22.92 -1.82 -7.17
N PRO A 119 -23.95 -2.14 -6.38
CA PRO A 119 -24.89 -1.15 -5.86
C PRO A 119 -24.17 -0.07 -5.03
N GLN A 120 -24.72 1.14 -5.06
CA GLN A 120 -24.22 2.26 -4.27
C GLN A 120 -25.14 2.52 -3.06
N PRO A 121 -24.58 2.85 -1.86
CA PRO A 121 -23.13 2.91 -1.54
C PRO A 121 -22.47 1.54 -1.50
N LEU A 122 -21.16 1.47 -1.81
CA LEU A 122 -20.39 0.23 -1.78
C LEU A 122 -20.36 -0.37 -0.37
N LYS A 123 -20.62 -1.67 -0.26
CA LYS A 123 -20.52 -2.44 0.99
C LYS A 123 -19.49 -3.55 0.86
N GLU A 124 -18.83 -3.89 1.97
CA GLU A 124 -17.78 -4.93 1.99
C GLU A 124 -18.27 -6.29 1.45
N GLU A 125 -19.53 -6.62 1.66
CA GLU A 125 -20.15 -7.86 1.16
C GLU A 125 -20.13 -7.99 -0.36
N TYR A 126 -20.10 -6.89 -1.11
CA TYR A 126 -20.08 -6.90 -2.58
C TYR A 126 -18.74 -7.40 -3.16
N PHE A 127 -17.69 -7.39 -2.35
CA PHE A 127 -16.39 -7.96 -2.73
C PHE A 127 -16.49 -9.46 -3.03
N LYS A 128 -17.32 -10.20 -2.32
CA LYS A 128 -17.50 -11.65 -2.47
C LYS A 128 -18.07 -12.04 -3.83
N SER A 129 -18.82 -11.16 -4.50
CA SER A 129 -19.45 -11.46 -5.78
C SER A 129 -18.46 -11.58 -6.96
N ILE A 130 -17.25 -11.05 -6.82
CA ILE A 130 -16.21 -11.12 -7.87
C ILE A 130 -15.73 -12.56 -8.07
N PHE A 131 -15.56 -13.31 -6.98
CA PHE A 131 -15.01 -14.66 -7.02
C PHE A 131 -15.99 -15.70 -7.60
N VAL A 132 -17.29 -15.41 -7.56
CA VAL A 132 -18.34 -16.36 -8.02
C VAL A 132 -18.53 -16.31 -9.52
N HIS A 133 -18.31 -15.15 -10.17
CA HIS A 133 -18.70 -14.95 -11.58
C HIS A 133 -17.52 -14.93 -12.55
N ASN A 134 -16.30 -14.70 -12.11
CA ASN A 134 -15.13 -14.76 -13.01
C ASN A 134 -13.82 -14.95 -12.22
N PRO A 135 -13.36 -16.19 -12.01
CA PRO A 135 -12.12 -16.48 -11.26
C PRO A 135 -10.85 -15.93 -11.94
N LEU A 136 -10.97 -15.46 -13.19
CA LEU A 136 -9.90 -14.84 -13.97
C LEU A 136 -10.12 -13.33 -14.15
N SER A 137 -11.01 -12.70 -13.37
CA SER A 137 -11.20 -11.27 -13.55
C SER A 137 -9.93 -10.53 -13.14
N LEU A 138 -9.24 -10.03 -14.15
CA LEU A 138 -8.08 -9.13 -14.06
C LEU A 138 -8.32 -7.93 -13.13
N SER A 139 -9.57 -7.66 -12.72
CA SER A 139 -9.93 -6.58 -11.82
C SER A 139 -9.27 -6.66 -10.45
N VAL A 140 -9.08 -7.86 -9.88
CA VAL A 140 -8.34 -8.00 -8.60
C VAL A 140 -6.87 -7.65 -8.79
N ILE A 141 -6.30 -8.04 -9.91
CA ILE A 141 -4.92 -7.73 -10.29
C ILE A 141 -4.76 -6.22 -10.56
N TYR A 142 -5.75 -5.59 -11.20
CA TYR A 142 -5.79 -4.14 -11.42
C TYR A 142 -5.86 -3.33 -10.12
N CYS A 143 -6.43 -3.85 -9.06
CA CYS A 143 -6.48 -3.15 -7.77
C CYS A 143 -5.16 -3.08 -7.06
N ILE A 144 -4.34 -4.10 -7.20
CA ILE A 144 -2.96 -4.08 -6.69
C ILE A 144 -2.13 -3.06 -7.49
N SER A 145 -2.46 -2.84 -8.76
CA SER A 145 -1.76 -1.87 -9.61
C SER A 145 -2.15 -0.40 -9.41
N GLY A 146 -3.14 -0.12 -8.55
CA GLY A 146 -3.48 1.26 -8.17
C GLY A 146 -4.24 2.05 -9.24
N GLN A 147 -5.11 1.38 -10.01
CA GLN A 147 -5.73 1.96 -11.19
C GLN A 147 -7.23 2.06 -11.20
N LEU A 148 -7.64 3.27 -11.32
CA LEU A 148 -8.61 3.78 -12.29
C LEU A 148 -8.13 5.13 -12.81
#